data_db6109e38b6311c94ec5dd2f222a65c7
#
_entry.id   db6109e38b6311c94ec5dd2f222a65c7
#
_cell.length_a   1.000
_cell.length_b   1.000
_cell.length_c   1.000
_cell.angle_alpha   90.00
_cell.angle_beta   90.00
_cell.angle_gamma   90.00
#
_symmetry.space_group_name_H-M   'P 1'
#
loop_
_entity.id
_entity.type
_entity.pdbx_description
1 polymer ?
#
loop_
_entity_poly.entity_id
_entity_poly.type
_entity_poly.pdbx_seq_one_letter_code
_entity_poly.pdbx_strand_id
1 'polypeptide(L)'
;AGLGAIEIKAMKERGYKAEFAAAVTVCSAVVGPIIPPSIGLVIFAFLAQQSVERMFLAGMIPGIIIGLSLMFFNRILAIKNNFPTQPKASPKEVITSARDGILALVAPGIILGSILGGFVTATEAGVLACVYSIMLGFIYRTMTFSNFWKALTDTMLMTSVIMIIIGFSIAMGWLLAIEQVPQMIGYSIFALTESKNVFLALLLVFIILVGCVVEGVPAKLLLVPMLLPVIDSFGIDR
;
A
#
# COMPACT_ATOMS: atom_id res chain seq x y z
N ALA A 1 10.31 4.87 -3.60
CA ALA A 1 11.14 5.78 -4.42
C ALA A 1 12.44 5.13 -4.88
N GLY A 2 13.18 4.40 -4.03
CA GLY A 2 14.48 3.83 -4.40
C GLY A 2 14.44 2.79 -5.53
N LEU A 3 13.52 1.82 -5.48
CA LEU A 3 13.37 0.80 -6.51
C LEU A 3 12.99 1.39 -7.87
N GLY A 4 12.08 2.37 -7.89
CA GLY A 4 11.64 2.98 -9.15
C GLY A 4 12.77 3.66 -9.92
N ALA A 5 13.72 4.31 -9.23
CA ALA A 5 14.87 4.90 -9.89
C ALA A 5 15.78 3.85 -10.57
N ILE A 6 15.95 2.70 -9.91
CA ILE A 6 16.74 1.57 -10.43
C ILE A 6 16.02 0.95 -11.63
N GLU A 7 14.71 0.70 -11.53
CA GLU A 7 13.90 0.11 -12.59
C GLU A 7 13.84 0.99 -13.83
N ILE A 8 13.57 2.30 -13.67
CA ILE A 8 13.53 3.25 -14.78
C ILE A 8 14.89 3.28 -15.48
N LYS A 9 15.99 3.31 -14.71
CA LYS A 9 17.36 3.30 -15.30
C LYS A 9 17.60 2.01 -16.09
N ALA A 10 17.30 0.84 -15.51
CA ALA A 10 17.47 -0.45 -16.15
C ALA A 10 16.61 -0.59 -17.42
N MET A 11 15.38 -0.08 -17.41
CA MET A 11 14.52 -0.06 -18.60
C MET A 11 15.08 0.83 -19.70
N LYS A 12 15.55 2.02 -19.35
CA LYS A 12 16.17 2.95 -20.34
C LYS A 12 17.42 2.36 -20.96
N GLU A 13 18.29 1.73 -20.19
CA GLU A 13 19.49 1.05 -20.69
C GLU A 13 19.15 -0.11 -21.65
N ARG A 14 17.95 -0.68 -21.53
CA ARG A 14 17.42 -1.73 -22.42
C ARG A 14 16.63 -1.19 -23.61
N GLY A 15 16.62 0.13 -23.85
CA GLY A 15 15.99 0.75 -25.00
C GLY A 15 14.52 1.11 -24.85
N TYR A 16 13.96 1.06 -23.64
CA TYR A 16 12.61 1.58 -23.39
C TYR A 16 12.60 3.11 -23.36
N LYS A 17 11.52 3.71 -23.85
CA LYS A 17 11.31 5.16 -23.74
C LYS A 17 11.17 5.56 -22.28
N ALA A 18 11.77 6.70 -21.91
CA ALA A 18 11.78 7.18 -20.53
C ALA A 18 10.37 7.38 -19.96
N GLU A 19 9.46 7.91 -20.78
CA GLU A 19 8.07 8.16 -20.42
C GLU A 19 7.33 6.86 -20.11
N PHE A 20 7.56 5.82 -20.92
CA PHE A 20 6.94 4.51 -20.68
C PHE A 20 7.51 3.86 -19.43
N ALA A 21 8.84 3.89 -19.22
CA ALA A 21 9.47 3.35 -18.04
C ALA A 21 8.94 4.03 -16.77
N ALA A 22 8.84 5.37 -16.79
CA ALA A 22 8.28 6.13 -15.68
C ALA A 22 6.80 5.77 -15.43
N ALA A 23 5.98 5.72 -16.47
CA ALA A 23 4.55 5.40 -16.37
C ALA A 23 4.32 4.00 -15.78
N VAL A 24 5.03 2.97 -16.28
CA VAL A 24 4.92 1.60 -15.76
C VAL A 24 5.32 1.54 -14.29
N THR A 25 6.43 2.19 -13.93
CA THR A 25 6.92 2.20 -12.54
C THR A 25 5.91 2.88 -11.60
N VAL A 26 5.35 4.03 -11.99
CA VAL A 26 4.34 4.74 -11.19
C VAL A 26 3.05 3.92 -11.06
N CYS A 27 2.54 3.37 -12.17
CA CYS A 27 1.33 2.54 -12.13
C CYS A 27 1.53 1.27 -11.29
N SER A 28 2.70 0.63 -11.38
CA SER A 28 3.02 -0.58 -10.60
C SER A 28 3.15 -0.27 -9.10
N ALA A 29 3.61 0.92 -8.75
CA ALA A 29 3.74 1.34 -7.35
C ALA A 29 2.39 1.41 -6.61
N VAL A 30 1.26 1.56 -7.32
CA VAL A 30 -0.10 1.56 -6.74
C VAL A 30 -0.47 0.21 -6.13
N VAL A 31 0.10 -0.89 -6.64
CA VAL A 31 -0.19 -2.25 -6.17
C VAL A 31 0.35 -2.49 -4.75
N GLY A 32 1.51 -1.91 -4.42
CA GLY A 32 2.17 -2.11 -3.13
C GLY A 32 1.33 -1.75 -1.90
N PRO A 33 0.68 -0.58 -1.85
CA PRO A 33 -0.21 -0.21 -0.74
C PRO A 33 -1.50 -1.04 -0.63
N ILE A 34 -1.83 -1.86 -1.63
CA ILE A 34 -3.07 -2.65 -1.69
C ILE A 34 -2.80 -4.11 -1.35
N ILE A 35 -1.71 -4.70 -1.90
CA ILE A 35 -1.34 -6.09 -1.60
C ILE A 35 -0.66 -6.16 -0.21
N PRO A 36 -1.14 -7.04 0.69
CA PRO A 36 -0.49 -7.23 1.99
C PRO A 36 0.95 -7.80 1.88
N PRO A 37 1.81 -7.49 2.84
CA PRO A 37 1.59 -6.61 4.00
C PRO A 37 1.64 -5.13 3.63
N SER A 38 0.65 -4.35 4.06
CA SER A 38 0.50 -2.94 3.71
C SER A 38 0.28 -2.08 4.95
N ILE A 39 1.12 -1.07 5.14
CA ILE A 39 0.97 -0.07 6.21
C ILE A 39 -0.36 0.67 6.06
N GLY A 40 -0.77 0.97 4.81
CA GLY A 40 -2.03 1.65 4.53
C GLY A 40 -3.26 0.87 4.97
N LEU A 41 -3.24 -0.46 4.88
CA LEU A 41 -4.31 -1.33 5.37
C LEU A 41 -4.30 -1.45 6.90
N VAL A 42 -3.11 -1.49 7.53
CA VAL A 42 -2.99 -1.50 9.00
C VAL A 42 -3.56 -0.20 9.60
N ILE A 43 -3.20 0.97 9.02
CA ILE A 43 -3.74 2.26 9.46
C ILE A 43 -5.27 2.30 9.27
N PHE A 44 -5.78 1.84 8.14
CA PHE A 44 -7.22 1.79 7.89
C PHE A 44 -7.92 0.87 8.91
N ALA A 45 -7.38 -0.32 9.17
CA ALA A 45 -7.91 -1.26 10.15
C ALA A 45 -8.03 -0.61 11.54
N PHE A 46 -6.99 0.11 11.96
CA PHE A 46 -6.98 0.85 13.22
C PHE A 46 -8.05 1.93 13.28
N LEU A 47 -8.18 2.75 12.23
CA LEU A 47 -9.18 3.83 12.16
C LEU A 47 -10.61 3.30 12.10
N ALA A 48 -10.83 2.24 11.32
CA ALA A 48 -12.14 1.62 11.14
C ALA A 48 -12.51 0.63 12.26
N GLN A 49 -11.64 0.43 13.26
CA GLN A 49 -11.81 -0.55 14.35
C GLN A 49 -12.05 -1.97 13.81
N GLN A 50 -11.32 -2.32 12.74
CA GLN A 50 -11.41 -3.62 12.09
C GLN A 50 -10.15 -4.46 12.34
N SER A 51 -10.26 -5.79 12.13
CA SER A 51 -9.12 -6.69 12.21
C SER A 51 -8.15 -6.45 11.06
N VAL A 52 -6.84 -6.34 11.36
CA VAL A 52 -5.79 -6.25 10.34
C VAL A 52 -5.79 -7.47 9.43
N GLU A 53 -6.07 -8.65 9.97
CA GLU A 53 -6.20 -9.90 9.22
C GLU A 53 -7.29 -9.78 8.15
N ARG A 54 -8.51 -9.32 8.53
CA ARG A 54 -9.62 -9.11 7.59
C ARG A 54 -9.27 -8.08 6.53
N MET A 55 -8.62 -6.99 6.90
CA MET A 55 -8.16 -5.98 5.94
C MET A 55 -7.14 -6.54 4.95
N PHE A 56 -6.23 -7.38 5.41
CA PHE A 56 -5.26 -8.04 4.53
C PHE A 56 -5.95 -8.98 3.54
N LEU A 57 -6.88 -9.80 4.01
CA LEU A 57 -7.66 -10.68 3.13
C LEU A 57 -8.51 -9.89 2.12
N ALA A 58 -9.14 -8.80 2.55
CA ALA A 58 -9.93 -7.93 1.69
C ALA A 58 -9.08 -7.23 0.62
N GLY A 59 -7.85 -6.81 0.95
CA GLY A 59 -6.92 -6.15 0.01
C GLY A 59 -6.29 -7.09 -1.00
N MET A 60 -6.19 -8.39 -0.70
CA MET A 60 -5.48 -9.35 -1.55
C MET A 60 -6.15 -9.51 -2.91
N ILE A 61 -7.47 -9.71 -2.96
CA ILE A 61 -8.20 -9.95 -4.21
C ILE A 61 -8.15 -8.73 -5.15
N PRO A 62 -8.52 -7.51 -4.70
CA PRO A 62 -8.40 -6.32 -5.54
C PRO A 62 -6.96 -6.05 -5.99
N GLY A 63 -5.98 -6.25 -5.11
CA GLY A 63 -4.58 -6.08 -5.43
C GLY A 63 -4.09 -7.01 -6.54
N ILE A 64 -4.47 -8.29 -6.49
CA ILE A 64 -4.17 -9.27 -7.54
C ILE A 64 -4.84 -8.88 -8.86
N ILE A 65 -6.12 -8.48 -8.83
CA ILE A 65 -6.85 -8.05 -10.04
C ILE A 65 -6.15 -6.86 -10.70
N ILE A 66 -5.78 -5.84 -9.90
CA ILE A 66 -5.06 -4.67 -10.41
C ILE A 66 -3.70 -5.07 -10.99
N GLY A 67 -2.93 -5.90 -10.27
CA GLY A 67 -1.63 -6.39 -10.72
C GLY A 67 -1.72 -7.14 -12.05
N LEU A 68 -2.66 -8.07 -12.17
CA LEU A 68 -2.90 -8.82 -13.41
C LEU A 68 -3.37 -7.91 -14.55
N SER A 69 -4.24 -6.94 -14.27
CA SER A 69 -4.69 -5.95 -15.25
C SER A 69 -3.52 -5.12 -15.78
N LEU A 70 -2.64 -4.63 -14.88
CA LEU A 70 -1.45 -3.89 -15.28
C LEU A 70 -0.49 -4.74 -16.11
N MET A 71 -0.29 -6.01 -15.76
CA MET A 71 0.53 -6.94 -16.55
C MET A 71 -0.06 -7.13 -17.95
N PHE A 72 -1.38 -7.30 -18.06
CA PHE A 72 -2.08 -7.45 -19.32
C PHE A 72 -1.94 -6.21 -20.21
N PHE A 73 -2.19 -5.01 -19.68
CA PHE A 73 -2.05 -3.77 -20.43
C PHE A 73 -0.61 -3.50 -20.84
N ASN A 74 0.37 -3.73 -19.93
CA ASN A 74 1.78 -3.59 -20.24
C ASN A 74 2.22 -4.52 -21.37
N ARG A 75 1.72 -5.76 -21.40
CA ARG A 75 1.99 -6.71 -22.48
C ARG A 75 1.45 -6.19 -23.84
N ILE A 76 0.21 -5.68 -23.86
CA ILE A 76 -0.37 -5.12 -25.09
C ILE A 76 0.46 -3.94 -25.59
N LEU A 77 0.82 -3.02 -24.70
CA LEU A 77 1.62 -1.83 -25.04
C LEU A 77 3.03 -2.21 -25.50
N ALA A 78 3.64 -3.23 -24.90
CA ALA A 78 4.97 -3.71 -25.29
C ALA A 78 4.95 -4.30 -26.71
N ILE A 79 3.94 -5.08 -27.06
CA ILE A 79 3.76 -5.65 -28.38
C ILE A 79 3.47 -4.53 -29.41
N LYS A 80 2.54 -3.62 -29.09
CA LYS A 80 2.14 -2.53 -29.99
C LYS A 80 3.30 -1.58 -30.33
N ASN A 81 4.18 -1.33 -29.36
CA ASN A 81 5.31 -0.39 -29.54
C ASN A 81 6.62 -1.08 -29.93
N ASN A 82 6.59 -2.41 -30.22
CA ASN A 82 7.78 -3.20 -30.55
C ASN A 82 8.94 -3.00 -29.58
N PHE A 83 8.65 -3.03 -28.26
CA PHE A 83 9.70 -2.88 -27.26
C PHE A 83 10.67 -4.06 -27.30
N PRO A 84 11.95 -3.82 -26.98
CA PRO A 84 12.96 -4.87 -27.01
C PRO A 84 12.62 -5.98 -26.03
N THR A 85 12.63 -7.20 -26.49
CA THR A 85 12.42 -8.40 -25.68
C THR A 85 13.74 -9.06 -25.37
N GLN A 86 13.88 -9.57 -24.16
CA GLN A 86 15.02 -10.39 -23.75
C GLN A 86 14.78 -11.85 -24.17
N PRO A 87 15.83 -12.64 -24.45
CA PRO A 87 15.68 -14.08 -24.63
C PRO A 87 15.07 -14.69 -23.36
N LYS A 88 14.30 -15.77 -23.57
CA LYS A 88 13.69 -16.47 -22.44
C LYS A 88 14.78 -17.01 -21.51
N ALA A 89 14.65 -16.72 -20.23
CA ALA A 89 15.55 -17.29 -19.22
C ALA A 89 15.47 -18.83 -19.23
N SER A 90 16.60 -19.48 -19.09
CA SER A 90 16.63 -20.94 -18.97
C SER A 90 16.02 -21.38 -17.62
N PRO A 91 15.43 -22.59 -17.53
CA PRO A 91 14.91 -23.10 -16.25
C PRO A 91 15.95 -23.08 -15.13
N LYS A 92 17.22 -23.29 -15.45
CA LYS A 92 18.31 -23.26 -14.50
C LYS A 92 18.55 -21.84 -13.93
N GLU A 93 18.51 -20.82 -14.80
CA GLU A 93 18.63 -19.42 -14.39
C GLU A 93 17.46 -18.99 -13.49
N VAL A 94 16.23 -19.42 -13.83
CA VAL A 94 15.04 -19.15 -13.02
C VAL A 94 15.17 -19.76 -11.62
N ILE A 95 15.59 -21.04 -11.54
CA ILE A 95 15.77 -21.74 -10.25
C ILE A 95 16.88 -21.08 -9.43
N THR A 96 18.00 -20.73 -10.04
CA THR A 96 19.10 -20.06 -9.34
C THR A 96 18.67 -18.72 -8.79
N SER A 97 18.05 -17.87 -9.61
CA SER A 97 17.54 -16.56 -9.18
C SER A 97 16.46 -16.68 -8.10
N ALA A 98 15.57 -17.68 -8.21
CA ALA A 98 14.57 -17.96 -7.17
C ALA A 98 15.23 -18.37 -5.84
N ARG A 99 16.26 -19.22 -5.89
CA ARG A 99 17.01 -19.63 -4.69
C ARG A 99 17.72 -18.44 -4.04
N ASP A 100 18.32 -17.57 -4.83
CA ASP A 100 19.04 -16.39 -4.31
C ASP A 100 18.07 -15.35 -3.70
N GLY A 101 16.85 -15.27 -4.25
CA GLY A 101 15.82 -14.33 -3.77
C GLY A 101 14.91 -14.87 -2.67
N ILE A 102 14.88 -16.20 -2.44
CA ILE A 102 13.89 -16.83 -1.53
C ILE A 102 13.96 -16.28 -0.11
N LEU A 103 15.17 -16.06 0.39
CA LEU A 103 15.37 -15.54 1.74
C LEU A 103 14.79 -14.14 1.90
N ALA A 104 14.84 -13.29 0.87
CA ALA A 104 14.20 -11.98 0.91
C ALA A 104 12.66 -12.09 0.91
N LEU A 105 12.09 -13.07 0.20
CA LEU A 105 10.65 -13.32 0.13
C LEU A 105 10.09 -13.93 1.43
N VAL A 106 10.93 -14.50 2.27
CA VAL A 106 10.51 -15.04 3.59
C VAL A 106 10.04 -13.92 4.51
N ALA A 107 10.60 -12.71 4.44
CA ALA A 107 10.19 -11.60 5.31
C ALA A 107 8.69 -11.22 5.16
N PRO A 108 8.16 -10.95 3.96
CA PRO A 108 6.71 -10.81 3.77
C PRO A 108 5.92 -12.05 4.18
N GLY A 109 6.48 -13.25 3.94
CA GLY A 109 5.89 -14.53 4.34
C GLY A 109 5.75 -14.67 5.85
N ILE A 110 6.72 -14.22 6.63
CA ILE A 110 6.66 -14.17 8.10
C ILE A 110 5.51 -13.26 8.55
N ILE A 111 5.42 -12.05 7.99
CA ILE A 111 4.38 -11.09 8.37
C ILE A 111 2.99 -11.67 8.06
N LEU A 112 2.77 -12.11 6.82
CA LEU A 112 1.47 -12.65 6.40
C LEU A 112 1.11 -13.93 7.13
N GLY A 113 2.04 -14.88 7.16
CA GLY A 113 1.79 -16.19 7.77
C GLY A 113 1.51 -16.10 9.27
N SER A 114 2.20 -15.23 9.99
CA SER A 114 2.00 -15.07 11.43
C SER A 114 0.70 -14.32 11.78
N ILE A 115 0.31 -13.31 10.99
CA ILE A 115 -0.94 -12.57 11.20
C ILE A 115 -2.15 -13.41 10.77
N LEU A 116 -2.13 -13.96 9.55
CA LEU A 116 -3.25 -14.76 9.02
C LEU A 116 -3.43 -16.10 9.76
N GLY A 117 -2.35 -16.62 10.33
CA GLY A 117 -2.40 -17.78 11.21
C GLY A 117 -2.90 -17.48 12.63
N GLY A 118 -3.13 -16.20 12.98
CA GLY A 118 -3.58 -15.78 14.30
C GLY A 118 -2.54 -15.98 15.42
N PHE A 119 -1.25 -16.19 15.07
CA PHE A 119 -0.20 -16.44 16.06
C PHE A 119 0.29 -15.19 16.75
N VAL A 120 0.28 -14.05 16.06
CA VAL A 120 0.80 -12.78 16.55
C VAL A 120 -0.02 -11.59 16.04
N THR A 121 0.09 -10.48 16.75
CA THR A 121 -0.46 -9.18 16.31
C THR A 121 0.36 -8.59 15.15
N ALA A 122 -0.21 -7.60 14.45
CA ALA A 122 0.50 -6.90 13.37
C ALA A 122 1.81 -6.25 13.85
N THR A 123 1.84 -5.74 15.09
CA THR A 123 3.03 -5.14 15.69
C THR A 123 4.12 -6.18 15.95
N GLU A 124 3.75 -7.33 16.53
CA GLU A 124 4.68 -8.44 16.78
C GLU A 124 5.22 -9.04 15.48
N ALA A 125 4.38 -9.18 14.46
CA ALA A 125 4.81 -9.61 13.13
C ALA A 125 5.85 -8.64 12.52
N GLY A 126 5.67 -7.34 12.71
CA GLY A 126 6.64 -6.32 12.32
C GLY A 126 7.98 -6.50 13.04
N VAL A 127 7.97 -6.78 14.35
CA VAL A 127 9.19 -7.07 15.13
C VAL A 127 9.89 -8.31 14.59
N LEU A 128 9.16 -9.41 14.34
CA LEU A 128 9.72 -10.63 13.77
C LEU A 128 10.39 -10.38 12.43
N ALA A 129 9.74 -9.61 11.54
CA ALA A 129 10.30 -9.25 10.24
C ALA A 129 11.54 -8.37 10.36
N CYS A 130 11.58 -7.43 11.32
CA CYS A 130 12.78 -6.63 11.61
C CYS A 130 13.95 -7.50 12.07
N VAL A 131 13.73 -8.38 13.05
CA VAL A 131 14.75 -9.31 13.53
C VAL A 131 15.28 -10.18 12.39
N TYR A 132 14.36 -10.75 11.59
CA TYR A 132 14.72 -11.55 10.43
C TYR A 132 15.54 -10.76 9.41
N SER A 133 15.15 -9.53 9.09
CA SER A 133 15.85 -8.67 8.13
C SER A 133 17.28 -8.31 8.62
N ILE A 134 17.43 -8.05 9.92
CA ILE A 134 18.73 -7.80 10.53
C ILE A 134 19.62 -9.06 10.43
N MET A 135 19.07 -10.23 10.73
CA MET A 135 19.79 -11.51 10.57
C MET A 135 20.24 -11.75 9.13
N LEU A 136 19.37 -11.47 8.14
CA LEU A 136 19.74 -11.55 6.73
C LEU A 136 20.87 -10.60 6.38
N GLY A 137 20.83 -9.37 6.88
CA GLY A 137 21.90 -8.41 6.68
C GLY A 137 23.26 -8.89 7.15
N PHE A 138 23.31 -9.63 8.26
CA PHE A 138 24.54 -10.27 8.73
C PHE A 138 24.94 -11.48 7.87
N ILE A 139 23.98 -12.33 7.48
CA ILE A 139 24.23 -13.48 6.60
C ILE A 139 24.82 -13.04 5.26
N TYR A 140 24.24 -12.03 4.63
CA TYR A 140 24.70 -11.46 3.36
C TYR A 140 25.93 -10.54 3.51
N ARG A 141 26.40 -10.30 4.74
CA ARG A 141 27.51 -9.39 5.05
C ARG A 141 27.30 -7.95 4.51
N THR A 142 26.06 -7.54 4.36
CA THR A 142 25.69 -6.19 3.93
C THR A 142 25.41 -5.26 5.11
N MET A 143 25.19 -5.82 6.31
CA MET A 143 24.94 -5.04 7.52
C MET A 143 26.25 -4.52 8.09
N THR A 144 26.50 -3.23 7.95
CA THR A 144 27.56 -2.50 8.65
C THR A 144 26.94 -1.65 9.75
N PHE A 145 27.72 -1.27 10.76
CA PHE A 145 27.24 -0.39 11.83
C PHE A 145 26.71 0.93 11.27
N SER A 146 27.35 1.48 10.24
CA SER A 146 26.91 2.70 9.55
C SER A 146 25.56 2.49 8.87
N ASN A 147 25.36 1.37 8.15
CA ASN A 147 24.09 1.08 7.47
C ASN A 147 22.96 0.86 8.47
N PHE A 148 23.25 0.17 9.58
CA PHE A 148 22.27 -0.03 10.66
C PHE A 148 21.82 1.31 11.27
N TRP A 149 22.81 2.17 11.60
CA TRP A 149 22.51 3.48 12.19
C TRP A 149 21.73 4.39 11.24
N LYS A 150 22.08 4.36 9.95
CA LYS A 150 21.33 5.07 8.91
C LYS A 150 19.89 4.57 8.80
N ALA A 151 19.69 3.24 8.71
CA ALA A 151 18.34 2.65 8.64
C ALA A 151 17.50 3.02 9.87
N LEU A 152 18.10 3.02 11.07
CA LEU A 152 17.43 3.42 12.31
C LEU A 152 17.01 4.91 12.26
N THR A 153 17.91 5.79 11.83
CA THR A 153 17.63 7.23 11.71
C THR A 153 16.52 7.49 10.68
N ASP A 154 16.61 6.87 9.50
CA ASP A 154 15.60 7.01 8.45
C ASP A 154 14.22 6.51 8.94
N THR A 155 14.19 5.39 9.69
CA THR A 155 12.97 4.86 10.30
C THR A 155 12.40 5.83 11.34
N MET A 156 13.23 6.39 12.21
CA MET A 156 12.81 7.38 13.21
C MET A 156 12.20 8.61 12.55
N LEU A 157 12.81 9.13 11.49
CA LEU A 157 12.30 10.29 10.76
C LEU A 157 10.94 9.98 10.12
N MET A 158 10.81 8.86 9.40
CA MET A 158 9.54 8.45 8.79
C MET A 158 8.45 8.25 9.84
N THR A 159 8.74 7.55 10.92
CA THR A 159 7.78 7.32 12.01
C THR A 159 7.36 8.64 12.66
N SER A 160 8.29 9.56 12.90
CA SER A 160 7.97 10.88 13.48
C SER A 160 7.02 11.68 12.60
N VAL A 161 7.24 11.70 11.29
CA VAL A 161 6.34 12.38 10.34
C VAL A 161 4.94 11.76 10.39
N ILE A 162 4.84 10.43 10.36
CA ILE A 162 3.54 9.73 10.44
C ILE A 162 2.86 10.05 11.79
N MET A 163 3.58 10.01 12.91
CA MET A 163 3.00 10.27 14.24
C MET A 163 2.52 11.71 14.38
N ILE A 164 3.22 12.68 13.82
CA ILE A 164 2.78 14.09 13.80
C ILE A 164 1.47 14.20 13.00
N ILE A 165 1.40 13.59 11.81
CA ILE A 165 0.19 13.61 11.00
C ILE A 165 -0.98 12.95 11.74
N ILE A 166 -0.76 11.80 12.39
CA ILE A 166 -1.78 11.13 13.20
C ILE A 166 -2.25 12.05 14.33
N GLY A 167 -1.34 12.69 15.07
CA GLY A 167 -1.68 13.58 16.16
C GLY A 167 -2.59 14.75 15.73
N PHE A 168 -2.21 15.44 14.65
CA PHE A 168 -3.04 16.52 14.10
C PHE A 168 -4.36 16.01 13.52
N SER A 169 -4.37 14.82 12.89
CA SER A 169 -5.60 14.22 12.32
C SER A 169 -6.59 13.86 13.44
N ILE A 170 -6.13 13.34 14.57
CA ILE A 170 -7.00 13.04 15.72
C ILE A 170 -7.60 14.34 16.28
N ALA A 171 -6.80 15.39 16.45
CA ALA A 171 -7.29 16.67 16.91
C ALA A 171 -8.32 17.29 15.95
N MET A 172 -8.05 17.22 14.64
CA MET A 172 -8.99 17.66 13.62
C MET A 172 -10.27 16.80 13.63
N GLY A 173 -10.14 15.48 13.71
CA GLY A 173 -11.30 14.59 13.80
C GLY A 173 -12.19 14.89 15.00
N TRP A 174 -11.60 15.20 16.16
CA TRP A 174 -12.33 15.60 17.34
C TRP A 174 -13.08 16.92 17.15
N LEU A 175 -12.43 17.91 16.53
CA LEU A 175 -13.06 19.20 16.20
C LEU A 175 -14.25 19.02 15.23
N LEU A 176 -14.05 18.24 14.17
CA LEU A 176 -15.10 17.93 13.20
C LEU A 176 -16.28 17.19 13.85
N ALA A 177 -16.01 16.33 14.83
CA ALA A 177 -17.06 15.61 15.57
C ALA A 177 -17.87 16.56 16.46
N ILE A 178 -17.25 17.53 17.14
CA ILE A 178 -17.94 18.55 17.95
C ILE A 178 -18.82 19.43 17.07
N GLU A 179 -18.29 19.86 15.92
CA GLU A 179 -19.04 20.68 14.95
C GLU A 179 -20.08 19.87 14.16
N GLN A 180 -20.24 18.59 14.46
CA GLN A 180 -21.20 17.67 13.81
C GLN A 180 -21.06 17.62 12.28
N VAL A 181 -19.86 17.88 11.76
CA VAL A 181 -19.59 17.88 10.31
C VAL A 181 -19.96 16.56 9.63
N PRO A 182 -19.64 15.35 10.19
CA PRO A 182 -20.05 14.09 9.61
C PRO A 182 -21.57 13.98 9.45
N GLN A 183 -22.31 14.44 10.44
CA GLN A 183 -23.79 14.43 10.43
C GLN A 183 -24.34 15.39 9.37
N MET A 184 -23.79 16.60 9.24
CA MET A 184 -24.16 17.56 8.22
C MET A 184 -23.93 17.01 6.81
N ILE A 185 -22.79 16.35 6.58
CA ILE A 185 -22.48 15.67 5.32
C ILE A 185 -23.47 14.54 5.07
N GLY A 186 -23.74 13.72 6.08
CA GLY A 186 -24.73 12.63 6.00
C GLY A 186 -26.10 13.15 5.58
N TYR A 187 -26.65 14.17 6.26
CA TYR A 187 -27.94 14.77 5.91
C TYR A 187 -27.95 15.35 4.50
N SER A 188 -26.87 16.02 4.08
CA SER A 188 -26.76 16.57 2.73
C SER A 188 -26.79 15.48 1.66
N ILE A 189 -26.12 14.35 1.92
CA ILE A 189 -26.11 13.22 1.00
C ILE A 189 -27.46 12.50 0.99
N PHE A 190 -28.12 12.30 2.16
CA PHE A 190 -29.45 11.72 2.23
C PHE A 190 -30.49 12.57 1.50
N ALA A 191 -30.34 13.90 1.52
CA ALA A 191 -31.20 14.79 0.74
C ALA A 191 -31.03 14.62 -0.78
N LEU A 192 -29.86 14.13 -1.22
CA LEU A 192 -29.58 13.88 -2.64
C LEU A 192 -30.00 12.47 -3.06
N THR A 193 -29.80 11.46 -2.17
CA THR A 193 -30.08 10.06 -2.49
C THR A 193 -30.23 9.20 -1.24
N GLU A 194 -31.20 8.30 -1.28
CA GLU A 194 -31.33 7.19 -0.32
C GLU A 194 -30.71 5.89 -0.84
N SER A 195 -30.29 5.88 -2.10
CA SER A 195 -29.73 4.68 -2.73
C SER A 195 -28.28 4.45 -2.32
N LYS A 196 -28.00 3.30 -1.70
CA LYS A 196 -26.65 2.83 -1.35
C LYS A 196 -25.68 2.87 -2.53
N ASN A 197 -26.12 2.46 -3.72
CA ASN A 197 -25.26 2.40 -4.91
C ASN A 197 -24.89 3.80 -5.41
N VAL A 198 -25.83 4.75 -5.36
CA VAL A 198 -25.56 6.14 -5.75
C VAL A 198 -24.61 6.78 -4.74
N PHE A 199 -24.81 6.54 -3.43
CA PHE A 199 -23.89 6.98 -2.39
C PHE A 199 -22.47 6.45 -2.63
N LEU A 200 -22.31 5.14 -2.88
CA LEU A 200 -21.00 4.54 -3.16
C LEU A 200 -20.34 5.15 -4.41
N ALA A 201 -21.11 5.44 -5.45
CA ALA A 201 -20.59 6.09 -6.66
C ALA A 201 -20.10 7.52 -6.37
N LEU A 202 -20.89 8.30 -5.62
CA LEU A 202 -20.50 9.67 -5.21
C LEU A 202 -19.25 9.63 -4.31
N LEU A 203 -19.21 8.71 -3.35
CA LEU A 203 -18.06 8.50 -2.47
C LEU A 203 -16.81 8.14 -3.27
N LEU A 204 -16.93 7.26 -4.25
CA LEU A 204 -15.82 6.87 -5.13
C LEU A 204 -15.27 8.09 -5.88
N VAL A 205 -16.14 8.89 -6.50
CA VAL A 205 -15.73 10.12 -7.21
C VAL A 205 -15.04 11.09 -6.25
N PHE A 206 -15.61 11.29 -5.06
CA PHE A 206 -15.02 12.15 -4.04
C PHE A 206 -13.60 11.68 -3.63
N ILE A 207 -13.43 10.39 -3.34
CA ILE A 207 -12.13 9.81 -2.95
C ILE A 207 -11.11 9.93 -4.09
N ILE A 208 -11.54 9.76 -5.35
CA ILE A 208 -10.66 9.95 -6.51
C ILE A 208 -10.18 11.41 -6.58
N LEU A 209 -11.08 12.38 -6.44
CA LEU A 209 -10.71 13.79 -6.48
C LEU A 209 -9.77 14.19 -5.35
N VAL A 210 -10.03 13.72 -4.12
CA VAL A 210 -9.13 13.94 -2.98
C VAL A 210 -7.77 13.26 -3.22
N GLY A 211 -7.78 12.03 -3.72
CA GLY A 211 -6.56 11.27 -3.99
C GLY A 211 -5.66 11.87 -5.09
N CYS A 212 -6.22 12.72 -5.96
CA CYS A 212 -5.42 13.48 -6.93
C CYS A 212 -4.56 14.58 -6.27
N VAL A 213 -4.91 15.03 -5.07
CA VAL A 213 -4.29 16.18 -4.39
C VAL A 213 -3.57 15.77 -3.10
N VAL A 214 -4.13 14.82 -2.36
CA VAL A 214 -3.67 14.43 -1.03
C VAL A 214 -3.06 13.03 -1.07
N GLU A 215 -1.92 12.87 -0.42
CA GLU A 215 -1.28 11.57 -0.28
C GLU A 215 -2.14 10.60 0.54
N GLY A 216 -2.03 9.31 0.25
CA GLY A 216 -2.94 8.27 0.74
C GLY A 216 -2.98 8.08 2.25
N VAL A 217 -1.89 8.30 2.99
CA VAL A 217 -1.88 8.15 4.46
C VAL A 217 -2.62 9.30 5.14
N PRO A 218 -2.26 10.59 4.89
CA PRO A 218 -3.03 11.72 5.42
C PRO A 218 -4.51 11.70 5.04
N ALA A 219 -4.82 11.34 3.77
CA ALA A 219 -6.19 11.24 3.32
C ALA A 219 -7.01 10.24 4.16
N LYS A 220 -6.47 9.05 4.43
CA LYS A 220 -7.14 8.05 5.28
C LYS A 220 -7.34 8.55 6.71
N LEU A 221 -6.31 9.15 7.30
CA LEU A 221 -6.37 9.65 8.67
C LEU A 221 -7.44 10.73 8.88
N LEU A 222 -7.69 11.55 7.86
CA LEU A 222 -8.71 12.60 7.91
C LEU A 222 -10.09 12.08 7.51
N LEU A 223 -10.17 11.34 6.39
CA LEU A 223 -11.46 10.97 5.80
C LEU A 223 -12.12 9.78 6.49
N VAL A 224 -11.36 8.77 6.91
CA VAL A 224 -11.97 7.54 7.47
C VAL A 224 -12.81 7.84 8.70
N PRO A 225 -12.33 8.55 9.76
CA PRO A 225 -13.15 8.86 10.91
C PRO A 225 -14.38 9.71 10.60
N MET A 226 -14.27 10.58 9.58
CA MET A 226 -15.36 11.46 9.16
C MET A 226 -16.44 10.71 8.34
N LEU A 227 -16.02 9.76 7.50
CA LEU A 227 -16.91 9.04 6.60
C LEU A 227 -17.56 7.81 7.25
N LEU A 228 -16.92 7.18 8.24
CA LEU A 228 -17.46 5.98 8.90
C LEU A 228 -18.90 6.17 9.43
N PRO A 229 -19.25 7.25 10.16
CA PRO A 229 -20.61 7.43 10.64
C PRO A 229 -21.64 7.55 9.49
N VAL A 230 -21.21 8.14 8.37
CA VAL A 230 -22.05 8.25 7.17
C VAL A 230 -22.24 6.90 6.50
N ILE A 231 -21.15 6.13 6.35
CA ILE A 231 -21.16 4.77 5.79
C ILE A 231 -22.08 3.85 6.61
N ASP A 232 -21.98 3.91 7.93
CA ASP A 232 -22.82 3.13 8.85
C ASP A 232 -24.30 3.48 8.69
N SER A 233 -24.64 4.77 8.49
CA SER A 233 -26.02 5.21 8.30
C SER A 233 -26.68 4.68 7.03
N PHE A 234 -25.87 4.34 6.00
CA PHE A 234 -26.34 3.66 4.78
C PHE A 234 -26.35 2.11 4.91
N GLY A 235 -26.05 1.56 6.09
CA GLY A 235 -26.01 0.10 6.32
C GLY A 235 -24.93 -0.59 5.47
N ILE A 236 -23.81 0.08 5.24
CA ILE A 236 -22.66 -0.50 4.53
C ILE A 236 -21.71 -1.08 5.56
N ASP A 237 -21.32 -2.34 5.37
CA ASP A 237 -20.31 -3.00 6.20
C ASP A 237 -18.95 -2.32 6.04
N ARG A 238 -18.20 -2.21 7.15
CA ARG A 238 -16.92 -1.49 7.21
C ARG A 238 -15.77 -2.29 6.62
#